data_7c8a725d1980e85c8ffcd7e4dfc2d265
#
_entry.id   7c8a725d1980e85c8ffcd7e4dfc2d265
#
_cell.length_a   1.000
_cell.length_b   1.000
_cell.length_c   1.000
_cell.angle_alpha   90.00
_cell.angle_beta   90.00
_cell.angle_gamma   90.00
#
_symmetry.space_group_name_H-M   'P 1'
#
loop_
_entity.id
_entity.type
_entity.pdbx_description
1 polymer ?
#
loop_
_entity_poly.entity_id
_entity_poly.type
_entity_poly.pdbx_seq_one_letter_code
_entity_poly.pdbx_strand_id
1 'polypeptide(L)'
;MSEDGAGPGGRIALVDVNNFYVSCERVFDPSLEGRPVVVLSNNDGSVVSRSAEAKRLGIKTGTPWFQLAPSAPRWGLVARSSNYELYGDLSARVMELLARFGTWQEVYSIDECFLGLAGDEAQLREAAGRIRSAVGRHVGVPVCVGVAATKTLAKFANHVAKRNPHLRGVCSLGSMPPGEAEHIQSRVPVTGLWGVGARTGKRLNAIGIETIADLKAADPLLIRKRFSVVLQRTVLELNGTACIPPVDERADRQQVMFSRSFSTPVSTAEQLDEVMAVYAQKAASRLAAEGLRASVLTVSAGTSRFSGEAAFPAATVRLPAPTQDPIALTKAAVAAMRGCMVPGTAYVRAGVVLTGLEPADGQETLEPFAGPQEQRQLGGLLGSVRAKFGESAIGLGAGGLAAPAAWSMKREFSSPRYTGEWAELPVVRA
;
A
#
# COMPACT_ATOMS: atom_id res chain seq x y z
N MET A 1 0.73 5.15 -31.32
CA MET A 1 -0.62 5.71 -31.14
C MET A 1 -1.59 4.58 -31.45
N SER A 2 -1.91 3.75 -30.45
CA SER A 2 -2.95 2.72 -30.53
C SER A 2 -4.11 3.17 -29.64
N GLU A 3 -5.18 3.61 -30.30
CA GLU A 3 -6.51 3.90 -29.72
C GLU A 3 -7.23 2.56 -29.45
N ASP A 4 -6.85 1.83 -28.41
CA ASP A 4 -7.57 0.63 -27.97
C ASP A 4 -7.79 0.63 -26.45
N GLY A 5 -8.41 1.71 -25.96
CA GLY A 5 -9.05 1.73 -24.64
C GLY A 5 -10.54 1.46 -24.78
N ALA A 6 -11.00 0.25 -24.45
CA ALA A 6 -12.39 -0.21 -24.44
C ALA A 6 -13.15 0.02 -25.76
N GLY A 7 -13.17 -0.98 -26.63
CA GLY A 7 -14.08 -1.01 -27.78
C GLY A 7 -15.55 -0.79 -27.37
N PRO A 8 -16.45 -0.46 -28.31
CA PRO A 8 -17.84 -0.15 -28.03
C PRO A 8 -18.54 -1.38 -27.38
N GLY A 9 -18.65 -1.38 -26.04
CA GLY A 9 -19.25 -2.46 -25.24
C GLY A 9 -18.41 -2.93 -24.06
N GLY A 10 -17.14 -2.53 -23.92
CA GLY A 10 -16.31 -2.91 -22.79
C GLY A 10 -16.73 -2.21 -21.48
N ARG A 11 -16.68 -2.96 -20.37
CA ARG A 11 -16.92 -2.43 -19.00
C ARG A 11 -15.71 -2.67 -18.14
N ILE A 12 -15.57 -1.86 -17.11
CA ILE A 12 -14.54 -1.97 -16.10
C ILE A 12 -15.12 -2.61 -14.86
N ALA A 13 -14.53 -3.71 -14.41
CA ALA A 13 -14.81 -4.29 -13.10
C ALA A 13 -13.73 -3.87 -12.11
N LEU A 14 -14.13 -3.43 -10.92
CA LEU A 14 -13.24 -3.37 -9.76
C LEU A 14 -13.52 -4.58 -8.87
N VAL A 15 -12.50 -5.38 -8.61
CA VAL A 15 -12.50 -6.44 -7.61
C VAL A 15 -11.74 -5.94 -6.38
N ASP A 16 -12.35 -6.03 -5.21
CA ASP A 16 -11.78 -5.54 -3.94
C ASP A 16 -11.99 -6.59 -2.85
N VAL A 17 -10.90 -7.00 -2.20
CA VAL A 17 -10.94 -8.00 -1.13
C VAL A 17 -11.41 -7.35 0.17
N ASN A 18 -12.51 -7.87 0.69
CA ASN A 18 -13.15 -7.33 1.90
C ASN A 18 -12.27 -7.51 3.13
N ASN A 19 -11.96 -6.40 3.84
CA ASN A 19 -11.14 -6.43 5.07
C ASN A 19 -9.84 -7.21 4.91
N PHE A 20 -9.15 -7.03 3.82
CA PHE A 20 -8.10 -7.88 3.27
C PHE A 20 -7.19 -8.52 4.32
N TYR A 21 -6.47 -7.75 5.14
CA TYR A 21 -5.54 -8.33 6.11
C TYR A 21 -6.22 -9.24 7.14
N VAL A 22 -7.38 -8.85 7.66
CA VAL A 22 -8.16 -9.73 8.55
C VAL A 22 -8.62 -10.98 7.82
N SER A 23 -9.04 -10.88 6.56
CA SER A 23 -9.46 -12.02 5.76
C SER A 23 -8.30 -12.98 5.49
N CYS A 24 -7.09 -12.47 5.26
CA CYS A 24 -5.88 -13.30 5.14
C CYS A 24 -5.59 -14.08 6.42
N GLU A 25 -5.70 -13.45 7.60
CA GLU A 25 -5.53 -14.14 8.89
C GLU A 25 -6.57 -15.24 9.09
N ARG A 26 -7.82 -15.00 8.70
CA ARG A 26 -8.94 -15.97 8.81
C ARG A 26 -8.77 -17.20 7.92
N VAL A 27 -8.10 -17.07 6.77
CA VAL A 27 -7.82 -18.24 5.89
C VAL A 27 -7.04 -19.32 6.64
N PHE A 28 -6.10 -18.93 7.50
CA PHE A 28 -5.23 -19.84 8.24
C PHE A 28 -5.63 -20.05 9.70
N ASP A 29 -6.46 -19.18 10.25
CA ASP A 29 -7.01 -19.30 11.62
C ASP A 29 -8.54 -19.12 11.60
N PRO A 30 -9.29 -20.20 11.32
CA PRO A 30 -10.76 -20.17 11.31
C PRO A 30 -11.38 -19.79 12.66
N SER A 31 -10.63 -19.89 13.78
CA SER A 31 -11.12 -19.47 15.09
C SER A 31 -11.39 -17.97 15.21
N LEU A 32 -10.88 -17.20 14.24
CA LEU A 32 -11.14 -15.76 14.11
C LEU A 32 -12.48 -15.45 13.43
N GLU A 33 -13.18 -16.44 12.87
CA GLU A 33 -14.49 -16.21 12.26
C GLU A 33 -15.52 -15.79 13.29
N GLY A 34 -16.36 -14.82 12.92
CA GLY A 34 -17.38 -14.26 13.79
C GLY A 34 -16.86 -13.40 14.96
N ARG A 35 -15.54 -13.33 15.17
CA ARG A 35 -14.91 -12.53 16.24
C ARG A 35 -14.53 -11.12 15.74
N PRO A 36 -14.57 -10.11 16.61
CA PRO A 36 -13.95 -8.82 16.31
C PRO A 36 -12.43 -8.98 16.23
N VAL A 37 -11.85 -8.69 15.06
CA VAL A 37 -10.40 -8.80 14.79
C VAL A 37 -9.91 -7.48 14.22
N VAL A 38 -8.73 -7.05 14.65
CA VAL A 38 -8.00 -5.92 14.08
C VAL A 38 -6.58 -6.35 13.70
N VAL A 39 -6.08 -5.83 12.58
CA VAL A 39 -4.68 -5.91 12.24
C VAL A 39 -4.05 -4.55 12.50
N LEU A 40 -2.89 -4.56 13.15
CA LEU A 40 -2.18 -3.38 13.60
C LEU A 40 -1.06 -2.99 12.63
N SER A 41 -0.76 -1.73 12.56
CA SER A 41 0.37 -1.18 11.79
C SER A 41 1.71 -1.57 12.42
N ASN A 42 2.81 -1.13 11.80
CA ASN A 42 4.15 -1.28 12.36
C ASN A 42 4.19 -0.87 13.84
N ASN A 43 4.97 -1.60 14.65
CA ASN A 43 5.08 -1.45 16.11
C ASN A 43 3.76 -1.62 16.86
N ASP A 44 2.83 -2.37 16.29
CA ASP A 44 1.48 -2.55 16.85
C ASP A 44 0.79 -1.23 17.20
N GLY A 45 1.09 -0.19 16.42
CA GLY A 45 0.74 1.19 16.77
C GLY A 45 -0.74 1.52 16.61
N SER A 46 -1.33 1.23 15.46
CA SER A 46 -2.71 1.61 15.15
C SER A 46 -3.39 0.61 14.22
N VAL A 47 -4.71 0.60 14.22
CA VAL A 47 -5.54 -0.27 13.38
C VAL A 47 -5.41 0.09 11.92
N VAL A 48 -4.99 -0.86 11.08
CA VAL A 48 -4.93 -0.72 9.61
C VAL A 48 -6.02 -1.52 8.90
N SER A 49 -6.41 -2.67 9.46
CA SER A 49 -7.54 -3.47 8.97
C SER A 49 -8.40 -3.95 10.13
N ARG A 50 -9.68 -4.19 9.86
CA ARG A 50 -10.66 -4.55 10.89
C ARG A 50 -11.78 -5.39 10.31
N SER A 51 -12.22 -6.39 11.03
CA SER A 51 -13.35 -7.24 10.68
C SER A 51 -14.68 -6.48 10.70
N ALA A 52 -15.72 -7.07 10.14
CA ALA A 52 -17.08 -6.50 10.21
C ALA A 52 -17.56 -6.36 11.66
N GLU A 53 -17.21 -7.32 12.52
CA GLU A 53 -17.52 -7.33 13.95
C GLU A 53 -16.83 -6.17 14.67
N ALA A 54 -15.53 -5.93 14.38
CA ALA A 54 -14.80 -4.79 14.94
C ALA A 54 -15.36 -3.44 14.45
N LYS A 55 -15.84 -3.37 13.20
CA LYS A 55 -16.56 -2.18 12.68
C LYS A 55 -17.86 -1.91 13.43
N ARG A 56 -18.62 -2.95 13.80
CA ARG A 56 -19.85 -2.81 14.60
C ARG A 56 -19.59 -2.30 16.01
N LEU A 57 -18.40 -2.58 16.58
CA LEU A 57 -17.95 -2.00 17.85
C LEU A 57 -17.51 -0.51 17.72
N GLY A 58 -17.63 0.08 16.53
CA GLY A 58 -17.24 1.48 16.28
C GLY A 58 -15.74 1.71 16.11
N ILE A 59 -14.92 0.66 16.08
CA ILE A 59 -13.48 0.77 15.90
C ILE A 59 -13.19 1.36 14.51
N LYS A 60 -12.37 2.39 14.42
CA LYS A 60 -12.00 3.08 13.16
C LYS A 60 -10.57 2.72 12.74
N THR A 61 -10.30 2.75 11.43
CA THR A 61 -8.91 2.70 10.92
C THR A 61 -8.15 3.90 11.46
N GLY A 62 -6.88 3.69 11.86
CA GLY A 62 -6.05 4.70 12.49
C GLY A 62 -6.23 4.80 14.01
N THR A 63 -7.19 4.10 14.63
CA THR A 63 -7.33 4.09 16.10
C THR A 63 -6.07 3.48 16.73
N PRO A 64 -5.39 4.16 17.65
CA PRO A 64 -4.22 3.63 18.34
C PRO A 64 -4.55 2.39 19.17
N TRP A 65 -3.69 1.37 19.11
CA TRP A 65 -3.92 0.11 19.83
C TRP A 65 -3.99 0.32 21.35
N PHE A 66 -3.15 1.18 21.91
CA PHE A 66 -3.15 1.44 23.35
C PHE A 66 -4.51 1.94 23.89
N GLN A 67 -5.35 2.57 23.04
CA GLN A 67 -6.69 3.00 23.42
C GLN A 67 -7.69 1.83 23.41
N LEU A 68 -7.46 0.80 22.61
CA LEU A 68 -8.34 -0.36 22.47
C LEU A 68 -7.96 -1.49 23.43
N ALA A 69 -6.68 -1.65 23.73
CA ALA A 69 -6.13 -2.74 24.53
C ALA A 69 -6.83 -2.94 25.89
N PRO A 70 -7.16 -1.89 26.67
CA PRO A 70 -7.85 -2.06 27.96
C PRO A 70 -9.25 -2.66 27.80
N SER A 71 -9.93 -2.42 26.70
CA SER A 71 -11.30 -2.92 26.44
C SER A 71 -11.32 -4.22 25.62
N ALA A 72 -10.19 -4.61 25.06
CA ALA A 72 -10.10 -5.76 24.18
C ALA A 72 -10.61 -7.08 24.82
N PRO A 73 -10.26 -7.42 26.08
CA PRO A 73 -10.79 -8.64 26.71
C PRO A 73 -12.32 -8.64 26.83
N ARG A 74 -12.89 -7.50 27.23
CA ARG A 74 -14.36 -7.36 27.38
C ARG A 74 -15.10 -7.52 26.04
N TRP A 75 -14.50 -7.09 24.94
CA TRP A 75 -15.10 -7.18 23.61
C TRP A 75 -14.79 -8.51 22.89
N GLY A 76 -13.94 -9.36 23.46
CA GLY A 76 -13.38 -10.52 22.78
C GLY A 76 -12.57 -10.12 21.53
N LEU A 77 -12.03 -8.88 21.52
CA LEU A 77 -11.26 -8.31 20.41
C LEU A 77 -9.89 -8.98 20.30
N VAL A 78 -9.61 -9.51 19.12
CA VAL A 78 -8.31 -10.10 18.80
C VAL A 78 -7.48 -9.11 18.00
N ALA A 79 -6.23 -8.89 18.42
CA ALA A 79 -5.24 -8.15 17.66
C ALA A 79 -4.30 -9.11 16.91
N ARG A 80 -3.86 -8.70 15.71
CA ARG A 80 -2.77 -9.31 14.96
C ARG A 80 -1.79 -8.21 14.54
N SER A 81 -0.50 -8.45 14.65
CA SER A 81 0.52 -7.62 14.00
C SER A 81 0.46 -7.82 12.49
N SER A 82 0.83 -6.80 11.69
CA SER A 82 0.86 -6.93 10.23
C SER A 82 1.82 -8.02 9.78
N ASN A 83 1.31 -9.03 9.05
CA ASN A 83 2.06 -10.11 8.41
C ASN A 83 2.11 -9.85 6.89
N TYR A 84 2.95 -8.89 6.48
CA TYR A 84 3.02 -8.46 5.08
C TYR A 84 3.49 -9.55 4.11
N GLU A 85 4.22 -10.55 4.59
CA GLU A 85 4.65 -11.72 3.81
C GLU A 85 3.43 -12.55 3.42
N LEU A 86 2.59 -12.89 4.39
CA LEU A 86 1.32 -13.58 4.17
C LEU A 86 0.39 -12.78 3.25
N TYR A 87 0.24 -11.48 3.51
CA TYR A 87 -0.68 -10.64 2.73
C TYR A 87 -0.21 -10.47 1.29
N GLY A 88 1.11 -10.34 1.09
CA GLY A 88 1.71 -10.26 -0.24
C GLY A 88 1.50 -11.53 -1.06
N ASP A 89 1.67 -12.70 -0.45
CA ASP A 89 1.45 -13.99 -1.10
C ASP A 89 -0.03 -14.20 -1.48
N LEU A 90 -0.96 -13.97 -0.56
CA LEU A 90 -2.40 -14.09 -0.87
C LEU A 90 -2.85 -13.07 -1.92
N SER A 91 -2.32 -11.84 -1.88
CA SER A 91 -2.54 -10.85 -2.93
C SER A 91 -2.09 -11.37 -4.30
N ALA A 92 -0.86 -11.89 -4.39
CA ALA A 92 -0.33 -12.43 -5.64
C ALA A 92 -1.22 -13.54 -6.21
N ARG A 93 -1.69 -14.46 -5.37
CA ARG A 93 -2.62 -15.55 -5.77
C ARG A 93 -3.96 -14.99 -6.26
N VAL A 94 -4.52 -13.97 -5.60
CA VAL A 94 -5.74 -13.30 -6.05
C VAL A 94 -5.52 -12.67 -7.42
N MET A 95 -4.42 -11.91 -7.60
CA MET A 95 -4.15 -11.19 -8.85
C MET A 95 -3.89 -12.17 -10.01
N GLU A 96 -3.14 -13.26 -9.78
CA GLU A 96 -2.93 -14.32 -10.78
C GLU A 96 -4.25 -14.99 -11.20
N LEU A 97 -5.13 -15.28 -10.24
CA LEU A 97 -6.45 -15.83 -10.53
C LEU A 97 -7.30 -14.86 -11.35
N LEU A 98 -7.30 -13.58 -11.00
CA LEU A 98 -8.08 -12.53 -11.66
C LEU A 98 -7.65 -12.28 -13.09
N ALA A 99 -6.36 -12.45 -13.41
CA ALA A 99 -5.85 -12.31 -14.78
C ALA A 99 -6.55 -13.22 -15.81
N ARG A 100 -7.20 -14.30 -15.36
CA ARG A 100 -7.91 -15.27 -16.23
C ARG A 100 -9.32 -14.80 -16.64
N PHE A 101 -9.83 -13.72 -16.05
CA PHE A 101 -11.20 -13.28 -16.26
C PHE A 101 -11.34 -12.04 -17.14
N GLY A 102 -10.31 -11.19 -17.18
CA GLY A 102 -10.35 -9.93 -17.91
C GLY A 102 -9.65 -9.97 -19.25
N THR A 103 -10.02 -9.06 -20.14
CA THR A 103 -9.28 -8.77 -21.38
C THR A 103 -7.99 -8.01 -21.11
N TRP A 104 -7.94 -7.28 -20.01
CA TRP A 104 -6.79 -6.64 -19.42
C TRP A 104 -6.93 -6.59 -17.90
N GLN A 105 -5.82 -6.40 -17.20
CA GLN A 105 -5.75 -6.32 -15.75
C GLN A 105 -4.87 -5.15 -15.32
N GLU A 106 -5.31 -4.42 -14.29
CA GLU A 106 -4.49 -3.44 -13.57
C GLU A 106 -4.53 -3.74 -12.07
N VAL A 107 -3.40 -4.17 -11.52
CA VAL A 107 -3.22 -4.33 -10.08
C VAL A 107 -3.08 -2.95 -9.46
N TYR A 108 -4.19 -2.43 -8.91
CA TYR A 108 -4.26 -1.08 -8.36
C TYR A 108 -3.65 -0.98 -6.95
N SER A 109 -3.90 -1.98 -6.12
CA SER A 109 -3.32 -2.09 -4.76
C SER A 109 -3.11 -3.55 -4.37
N ILE A 110 -2.71 -3.80 -3.12
CA ILE A 110 -2.55 -5.15 -2.57
C ILE A 110 -3.89 -5.93 -2.49
N ASP A 111 -5.02 -5.23 -2.49
CA ASP A 111 -6.36 -5.78 -2.32
C ASP A 111 -7.38 -5.35 -3.39
N GLU A 112 -6.97 -4.49 -4.33
CA GLU A 112 -7.85 -3.99 -5.40
C GLU A 112 -7.25 -4.22 -6.79
N CYS A 113 -8.10 -4.66 -7.71
CA CYS A 113 -7.73 -4.92 -9.10
C CYS A 113 -8.82 -4.45 -10.05
N PHE A 114 -8.45 -3.71 -11.10
CA PHE A 114 -9.32 -3.42 -12.22
C PHE A 114 -9.16 -4.46 -13.31
N LEU A 115 -10.28 -4.85 -13.93
CA LEU A 115 -10.35 -5.77 -15.05
C LEU A 115 -11.20 -5.19 -16.18
N GLY A 116 -10.78 -5.39 -17.41
CA GLY A 116 -11.65 -5.18 -18.56
C GLY A 116 -12.57 -6.40 -18.76
N LEU A 117 -13.87 -6.17 -18.82
CA LEU A 117 -14.85 -7.20 -19.10
C LEU A 117 -15.61 -6.86 -20.40
N ALA A 118 -15.91 -7.88 -21.20
CA ALA A 118 -16.72 -7.75 -22.40
C ALA A 118 -18.04 -8.52 -22.25
N GLY A 119 -19.08 -8.09 -22.95
CA GLY A 119 -20.40 -8.72 -22.98
C GLY A 119 -21.55 -7.78 -22.67
N ASP A 120 -22.75 -8.32 -22.70
CA ASP A 120 -23.96 -7.62 -22.27
C ASP A 120 -24.07 -7.57 -20.71
N GLU A 121 -25.02 -6.82 -20.19
CA GLU A 121 -25.16 -6.62 -18.74
C GLU A 121 -25.45 -7.92 -17.96
N ALA A 122 -26.10 -8.91 -18.57
CA ALA A 122 -26.33 -10.22 -17.93
C ALA A 122 -25.02 -11.02 -17.84
N GLN A 123 -24.24 -11.05 -18.91
CA GLN A 123 -22.93 -11.70 -18.99
C GLN A 123 -21.94 -11.04 -18.03
N LEU A 124 -21.93 -9.71 -17.95
CA LEU A 124 -21.05 -8.95 -17.02
C LEU A 124 -21.38 -9.27 -15.56
N ARG A 125 -22.65 -9.35 -15.21
CA ARG A 125 -23.08 -9.73 -13.85
C ARG A 125 -22.72 -11.18 -13.52
N GLU A 126 -22.91 -12.08 -14.48
CA GLU A 126 -22.49 -13.49 -14.33
C GLU A 126 -20.97 -13.60 -14.15
N ALA A 127 -20.18 -12.91 -14.97
CA ALA A 127 -18.73 -12.89 -14.86
C ALA A 127 -18.28 -12.36 -13.48
N ALA A 128 -18.88 -11.28 -12.99
CA ALA A 128 -18.62 -10.75 -11.66
C ALA A 128 -18.96 -11.78 -10.55
N GLY A 129 -20.04 -12.51 -10.69
CA GLY A 129 -20.42 -13.61 -9.79
C GLY A 129 -19.41 -14.77 -9.83
N ARG A 130 -18.94 -15.16 -11.01
CA ARG A 130 -17.90 -16.18 -11.20
C ARG A 130 -16.56 -15.75 -10.59
N ILE A 131 -16.13 -14.50 -10.80
CA ILE A 131 -14.93 -13.94 -10.17
C ILE A 131 -15.02 -14.07 -8.64
N ARG A 132 -16.12 -13.60 -8.04
CA ARG A 132 -16.33 -13.67 -6.60
C ARG A 132 -16.27 -15.11 -6.08
N SER A 133 -16.93 -16.02 -6.76
CA SER A 133 -16.95 -17.45 -6.39
C SER A 133 -15.58 -18.11 -6.52
N ALA A 134 -14.86 -17.79 -7.59
CA ALA A 134 -13.52 -18.33 -7.84
C ALA A 134 -12.51 -17.88 -6.79
N VAL A 135 -12.47 -16.58 -6.46
CA VAL A 135 -11.57 -16.06 -5.42
C VAL A 135 -11.90 -16.68 -4.05
N GLY A 136 -13.18 -16.75 -3.69
CA GLY A 136 -13.62 -17.39 -2.45
C GLY A 136 -13.23 -18.87 -2.37
N ARG A 137 -13.36 -19.62 -3.49
CA ARG A 137 -13.05 -21.05 -3.52
C ARG A 137 -11.56 -21.36 -3.56
N HIS A 138 -10.78 -20.61 -4.34
CA HIS A 138 -9.39 -20.97 -4.62
C HIS A 138 -8.38 -20.25 -3.72
N VAL A 139 -8.74 -19.08 -3.17
CA VAL A 139 -7.87 -18.31 -2.28
C VAL A 139 -8.43 -18.21 -0.86
N GLY A 140 -9.73 -18.39 -0.68
CA GLY A 140 -10.38 -18.37 0.63
C GLY A 140 -10.74 -16.98 1.14
N VAL A 141 -10.53 -15.90 0.36
CA VAL A 141 -10.84 -14.53 0.77
C VAL A 141 -12.12 -14.01 0.10
N PRO A 142 -12.98 -13.26 0.84
CA PRO A 142 -14.19 -12.70 0.28
C PRO A 142 -13.90 -11.43 -0.54
N VAL A 143 -14.50 -11.32 -1.74
CA VAL A 143 -14.38 -10.11 -2.56
C VAL A 143 -15.74 -9.50 -2.88
N CYS A 144 -15.76 -8.19 -3.13
CA CYS A 144 -16.85 -7.50 -3.81
C CYS A 144 -16.40 -7.09 -5.22
N VAL A 145 -17.36 -7.11 -6.16
CA VAL A 145 -17.12 -6.75 -7.55
C VAL A 145 -18.10 -5.65 -7.96
N GLY A 146 -17.55 -4.52 -8.41
CA GLY A 146 -18.32 -3.41 -8.97
C GLY A 146 -18.04 -3.27 -10.46
N VAL A 147 -19.07 -3.23 -11.31
CA VAL A 147 -18.96 -3.13 -12.76
C VAL A 147 -19.59 -1.84 -13.26
N ALA A 148 -18.89 -1.09 -14.10
CA ALA A 148 -19.37 0.14 -14.70
C ALA A 148 -18.58 0.55 -15.94
N ALA A 149 -18.97 1.69 -16.57
CA ALA A 149 -18.33 2.21 -17.78
C ALA A 149 -16.94 2.84 -17.52
N THR A 150 -16.66 3.31 -16.29
CA THR A 150 -15.42 4.00 -15.94
C THR A 150 -14.85 3.47 -14.63
N LYS A 151 -13.57 3.71 -14.35
CA LYS A 151 -12.93 3.30 -13.08
C LYS A 151 -13.59 3.94 -11.86
N THR A 152 -13.93 5.23 -11.94
CA THR A 152 -14.63 5.93 -10.85
C THR A 152 -16.00 5.33 -10.57
N LEU A 153 -16.75 5.03 -11.60
CA LEU A 153 -18.07 4.39 -11.47
C LEU A 153 -17.94 2.93 -10.99
N ALA A 154 -16.92 2.19 -11.43
CA ALA A 154 -16.68 0.82 -10.95
C ALA A 154 -16.34 0.79 -9.44
N LYS A 155 -15.55 1.77 -8.96
CA LYS A 155 -15.33 1.93 -7.51
C LYS A 155 -16.60 2.32 -6.75
N PHE A 156 -17.42 3.16 -7.33
CA PHE A 156 -18.72 3.49 -6.75
C PHE A 156 -19.63 2.26 -6.71
N ALA A 157 -19.72 1.48 -7.79
CA ALA A 157 -20.46 0.21 -7.82
C ALA A 157 -19.99 -0.78 -6.73
N ASN A 158 -18.68 -0.91 -6.55
CA ASN A 158 -18.11 -1.73 -5.48
C ASN A 158 -18.49 -1.22 -4.08
N HIS A 159 -18.48 0.09 -3.88
CA HIS A 159 -18.95 0.71 -2.63
C HIS A 159 -20.43 0.38 -2.36
N VAL A 160 -21.27 0.41 -3.39
CA VAL A 160 -22.69 0.02 -3.30
C VAL A 160 -22.80 -1.47 -2.95
N ALA A 161 -22.05 -2.35 -3.64
CA ALA A 161 -22.05 -3.79 -3.37
C ALA A 161 -21.68 -4.12 -1.91
N LYS A 162 -20.71 -3.40 -1.34
CA LYS A 162 -20.26 -3.61 0.06
C LYS A 162 -21.30 -3.20 1.10
N ARG A 163 -22.16 -2.25 0.79
CA ARG A 163 -23.16 -1.68 1.73
C ARG A 163 -24.55 -2.28 1.62
N ASN A 164 -24.80 -3.02 0.57
CA ASN A 164 -26.10 -3.61 0.28
C ASN A 164 -26.01 -5.14 0.25
N PRO A 165 -26.28 -5.83 1.37
CA PRO A 165 -26.15 -7.30 1.46
C PRO A 165 -26.98 -8.08 0.44
N HIS A 166 -28.14 -7.53 0.02
CA HIS A 166 -29.00 -8.13 -1.01
C HIS A 166 -28.31 -8.28 -2.37
N LEU A 167 -27.34 -7.45 -2.68
CA LEU A 167 -26.50 -7.55 -3.90
C LEU A 167 -25.48 -8.67 -3.82
N ARG A 168 -25.35 -9.34 -2.70
CA ARG A 168 -24.41 -10.47 -2.48
C ARG A 168 -22.99 -10.18 -2.94
N GLY A 169 -22.54 -8.93 -2.77
CA GLY A 169 -21.18 -8.48 -3.11
C GLY A 169 -20.93 -8.22 -4.59
N VAL A 170 -21.95 -8.19 -5.45
CA VAL A 170 -21.82 -7.86 -6.89
C VAL A 170 -22.78 -6.72 -7.23
N CYS A 171 -22.26 -5.69 -7.89
CA CYS A 171 -23.05 -4.56 -8.38
C CYS A 171 -22.59 -4.19 -9.79
N SER A 172 -23.50 -4.26 -10.79
CA SER A 172 -23.31 -3.64 -12.09
C SER A 172 -24.24 -2.44 -12.20
N LEU A 173 -23.69 -1.24 -12.42
CA LEU A 173 -24.51 -0.03 -12.55
C LEU A 173 -25.40 -0.07 -13.79
N GLY A 174 -24.94 -0.72 -14.87
CA GLY A 174 -25.75 -0.86 -16.10
C GLY A 174 -26.95 -1.81 -15.94
N SER A 175 -26.94 -2.69 -14.92
CA SER A 175 -28.05 -3.59 -14.61
C SER A 175 -29.05 -3.01 -13.60
N MET A 176 -28.81 -1.81 -13.09
CA MET A 176 -29.73 -1.15 -12.16
C MET A 176 -30.96 -0.61 -12.89
N PRO A 177 -32.12 -0.57 -12.24
CA PRO A 177 -33.27 0.16 -12.77
C PRO A 177 -32.92 1.61 -13.11
N PRO A 178 -33.55 2.20 -14.14
CA PRO A 178 -33.35 3.63 -14.47
C PRO A 178 -33.54 4.52 -13.25
N GLY A 179 -32.62 5.44 -13.01
CA GLY A 179 -32.65 6.39 -11.91
C GLY A 179 -32.16 5.85 -10.54
N GLU A 180 -31.99 4.53 -10.36
CA GLU A 180 -31.54 3.97 -9.07
C GLU A 180 -30.10 4.38 -8.74
N ALA A 181 -29.21 4.34 -9.71
CA ALA A 181 -27.82 4.77 -9.52
C ALA A 181 -27.74 6.25 -9.11
N GLU A 182 -28.51 7.12 -9.76
CA GLU A 182 -28.65 8.55 -9.44
C GLU A 182 -29.21 8.75 -8.03
N HIS A 183 -30.24 7.99 -7.69
CA HIS A 183 -30.85 8.04 -6.35
C HIS A 183 -29.83 7.67 -5.26
N ILE A 184 -28.99 6.64 -5.48
CA ILE A 184 -27.93 6.28 -4.55
C ILE A 184 -26.88 7.39 -4.49
N GLN A 185 -26.47 7.95 -5.66
CA GLN A 185 -25.47 9.03 -5.72
C GLN A 185 -25.92 10.28 -4.96
N SER A 186 -27.23 10.61 -4.96
CA SER A 186 -27.78 11.75 -4.23
C SER A 186 -27.81 11.59 -2.71
N ARG A 187 -27.63 10.36 -2.20
CA ARG A 187 -27.58 10.06 -0.77
C ARG A 187 -26.18 9.82 -0.22
N VAL A 188 -25.20 9.60 -1.10
CA VAL A 188 -23.81 9.35 -0.68
C VAL A 188 -23.07 10.69 -0.65
N PRO A 189 -22.51 11.07 0.53
CA PRO A 189 -21.68 12.27 0.64
C PRO A 189 -20.54 12.24 -0.36
N VAL A 190 -20.14 13.40 -0.89
CA VAL A 190 -19.07 13.52 -1.87
C VAL A 190 -17.74 12.95 -1.37
N THR A 191 -17.52 12.95 -0.06
CA THR A 191 -16.33 12.31 0.58
C THR A 191 -16.33 10.79 0.52
N GLY A 192 -17.46 10.18 0.13
CA GLY A 192 -17.54 8.74 -0.15
C GLY A 192 -17.02 8.34 -1.54
N LEU A 193 -16.69 9.33 -2.37
CA LEU A 193 -16.17 9.12 -3.71
C LEU A 193 -14.64 8.93 -3.69
N TRP A 194 -14.16 8.06 -4.55
CA TRP A 194 -12.73 7.85 -4.75
C TRP A 194 -12.02 9.15 -5.13
N GLY A 195 -10.90 9.44 -4.44
CA GLY A 195 -10.10 10.65 -4.65
C GLY A 195 -10.61 11.90 -3.92
N VAL A 196 -11.77 11.83 -3.23
CA VAL A 196 -12.31 12.95 -2.45
C VAL A 196 -12.10 12.73 -0.96
N GLY A 197 -10.97 13.20 -0.44
CA GLY A 197 -10.67 13.18 1.00
C GLY A 197 -11.39 14.31 1.75
N ALA A 198 -11.34 14.26 3.10
CA ALA A 198 -12.03 15.21 3.97
C ALA A 198 -11.74 16.70 3.66
N ARG A 199 -10.47 17.04 3.32
CA ARG A 199 -10.10 18.43 2.95
C ARG A 199 -10.78 18.87 1.65
N THR A 200 -10.76 18.02 0.63
CA THR A 200 -11.44 18.32 -0.65
C THR A 200 -12.93 18.37 -0.47
N GLY A 201 -13.53 17.43 0.29
CA GLY A 201 -14.95 17.43 0.60
C GLY A 201 -15.40 18.71 1.31
N LYS A 202 -14.66 19.18 2.33
CA LYS A 202 -14.95 20.46 3.00
C LYS A 202 -14.97 21.64 2.03
N ARG A 203 -14.03 21.67 1.06
CA ARG A 203 -14.00 22.72 0.02
C ARG A 203 -15.13 22.61 -0.98
N LEU A 204 -15.56 21.39 -1.35
CA LEU A 204 -16.70 21.14 -2.21
C LEU A 204 -18.01 21.56 -1.53
N ASN A 205 -18.21 21.17 -0.28
CA ASN A 205 -19.38 21.56 0.50
C ASN A 205 -19.53 23.09 0.62
N ALA A 206 -18.40 23.80 0.74
CA ALA A 206 -18.41 25.27 0.80
C ALA A 206 -18.93 25.96 -0.47
N ILE A 207 -19.08 25.21 -1.57
CA ILE A 207 -19.64 25.71 -2.85
C ILE A 207 -20.93 24.99 -3.22
N GLY A 208 -21.58 24.31 -2.25
CA GLY A 208 -22.89 23.65 -2.45
C GLY A 208 -22.81 22.25 -3.06
N ILE A 209 -21.63 21.64 -3.17
CA ILE A 209 -21.46 20.27 -3.65
C ILE A 209 -21.29 19.33 -2.46
N GLU A 210 -22.38 18.69 -2.02
CA GLU A 210 -22.41 17.86 -0.81
C GLU A 210 -22.41 16.36 -1.13
N THR A 211 -23.05 15.97 -2.24
CA THR A 211 -23.25 14.58 -2.66
C THR A 211 -22.48 14.24 -3.92
N ILE A 212 -22.41 12.94 -4.24
CA ILE A 212 -21.85 12.48 -5.51
C ILE A 212 -22.67 13.00 -6.69
N ALA A 213 -24.00 13.08 -6.56
CA ALA A 213 -24.89 13.61 -7.59
C ALA A 213 -24.60 15.09 -7.87
N ASP A 214 -24.38 15.90 -6.83
CA ASP A 214 -24.02 17.32 -7.01
C ASP A 214 -22.69 17.47 -7.77
N LEU A 215 -21.69 16.65 -7.43
CA LEU A 215 -20.42 16.67 -8.14
C LEU A 215 -20.56 16.20 -9.59
N LYS A 216 -21.39 15.18 -9.86
CA LYS A 216 -21.70 14.71 -11.22
C LYS A 216 -22.32 15.81 -12.07
N ALA A 217 -23.19 16.63 -11.48
CA ALA A 217 -23.88 17.75 -12.16
C ALA A 217 -23.01 19.01 -12.30
N ALA A 218 -21.87 19.08 -11.61
CA ALA A 218 -21.02 20.27 -11.63
C ALA A 218 -20.33 20.47 -12.99
N ASP A 219 -20.12 21.74 -13.38
CA ASP A 219 -19.35 22.10 -14.59
C ASP A 219 -17.88 21.63 -14.44
N PRO A 220 -17.41 20.71 -15.32
CA PRO A 220 -16.03 20.20 -15.26
C PRO A 220 -14.96 21.29 -15.38
N LEU A 221 -15.21 22.38 -16.13
CA LEU A 221 -14.26 23.49 -16.29
C LEU A 221 -14.15 24.31 -15.01
N LEU A 222 -15.28 24.56 -14.35
CA LEU A 222 -15.30 25.22 -13.04
C LEU A 222 -14.55 24.40 -11.99
N ILE A 223 -14.78 23.07 -11.96
CA ILE A 223 -14.08 22.16 -11.05
C ILE A 223 -12.57 22.17 -11.32
N ARG A 224 -12.14 22.14 -12.59
CA ARG A 224 -10.72 22.26 -12.93
C ARG A 224 -10.09 23.55 -12.40
N LYS A 225 -10.77 24.68 -12.62
CA LYS A 225 -10.29 26.01 -12.22
C LYS A 225 -10.17 26.16 -10.70
N ARG A 226 -11.14 25.63 -9.92
CA ARG A 226 -11.19 25.80 -8.46
C ARG A 226 -10.42 24.72 -7.68
N PHE A 227 -10.22 23.56 -8.26
CA PHE A 227 -9.60 22.41 -7.59
C PHE A 227 -8.39 21.88 -8.37
N SER A 228 -8.63 20.98 -9.35
CA SER A 228 -7.56 20.34 -10.10
C SER A 228 -8.08 19.62 -11.36
N VAL A 229 -7.17 19.30 -12.29
CA VAL A 229 -7.45 18.43 -13.44
C VAL A 229 -7.87 17.01 -13.01
N VAL A 230 -7.36 16.52 -11.88
CA VAL A 230 -7.72 15.20 -11.34
C VAL A 230 -9.20 15.18 -10.97
N LEU A 231 -9.69 16.18 -10.25
CA LEU A 231 -11.09 16.24 -9.87
C LEU A 231 -12.01 16.50 -11.08
N GLN A 232 -11.55 17.27 -12.08
CA GLN A 232 -12.25 17.41 -13.36
C GLN A 232 -12.46 16.05 -14.04
N ARG A 233 -11.40 15.22 -14.13
CA ARG A 233 -11.49 13.86 -14.68
C ARG A 233 -12.50 13.01 -13.89
N THR A 234 -12.54 13.16 -12.58
CA THR A 234 -13.54 12.48 -11.74
C THR A 234 -14.97 12.85 -12.13
N VAL A 235 -15.24 14.14 -12.42
CA VAL A 235 -16.58 14.58 -12.90
C VAL A 235 -16.90 13.98 -14.26
N LEU A 236 -15.94 13.97 -15.19
CA LEU A 236 -16.12 13.36 -16.52
C LEU A 236 -16.39 11.86 -16.40
N GLU A 237 -15.65 11.15 -15.55
CA GLU A 237 -15.86 9.72 -15.29
C GLU A 237 -17.21 9.42 -14.65
N LEU A 238 -17.72 10.25 -13.75
CA LEU A 238 -19.07 10.13 -13.19
C LEU A 238 -20.16 10.30 -14.27
N ASN A 239 -19.85 11.01 -15.34
CA ASN A 239 -20.71 11.18 -16.50
C ASN A 239 -20.46 10.15 -17.62
N GLY A 240 -19.67 9.12 -17.36
CA GLY A 240 -19.44 8.00 -18.28
C GLY A 240 -18.30 8.20 -19.28
N THR A 241 -17.58 9.32 -19.22
CA THR A 241 -16.42 9.58 -20.09
C THR A 241 -15.15 9.00 -19.44
N ALA A 242 -14.59 7.93 -19.99
CA ALA A 242 -13.36 7.32 -19.48
C ALA A 242 -12.18 8.29 -19.67
N CYS A 243 -11.59 8.73 -18.58
CA CYS A 243 -10.48 9.69 -18.53
C CYS A 243 -9.23 9.13 -17.84
N ILE A 244 -9.35 7.97 -17.21
CA ILE A 244 -8.28 7.30 -16.46
C ILE A 244 -8.00 5.99 -17.21
N PRO A 245 -6.99 5.96 -18.12
CA PRO A 245 -6.68 4.74 -18.87
C PRO A 245 -6.22 3.62 -17.93
N PRO A 246 -6.31 2.36 -18.36
CA PRO A 246 -5.61 1.26 -17.71
C PRO A 246 -4.10 1.56 -17.69
N VAL A 247 -3.45 1.18 -16.60
CA VAL A 247 -1.99 1.27 -16.48
C VAL A 247 -1.44 -0.13 -16.73
N ASP A 248 -0.94 -0.37 -17.96
CA ASP A 248 -0.40 -1.68 -18.36
C ASP A 248 0.99 -1.93 -17.76
N GLU A 249 1.77 -0.88 -17.56
CA GLU A 249 3.11 -0.95 -17.01
C GLU A 249 3.21 -0.07 -15.76
N ARG A 250 3.93 -0.55 -14.74
CA ARG A 250 4.30 0.31 -13.63
C ARG A 250 5.14 1.46 -14.18
N ALA A 251 4.70 2.70 -13.93
CA ALA A 251 5.54 3.86 -14.21
C ALA A 251 6.92 3.65 -13.56
N ASP A 252 7.96 4.10 -14.28
CA ASP A 252 9.34 4.05 -13.78
C ASP A 252 9.41 4.59 -12.37
N ARG A 253 10.08 3.86 -11.50
CA ARG A 253 10.25 4.30 -10.12
C ARG A 253 11.03 5.59 -10.09
N GLN A 254 10.47 6.58 -9.42
CA GLN A 254 11.11 7.88 -9.21
C GLN A 254 11.95 7.92 -7.93
N GLN A 255 11.71 6.95 -7.03
CA GLN A 255 12.44 6.84 -5.76
C GLN A 255 12.42 5.42 -5.19
N VAL A 256 13.49 5.07 -4.46
CA VAL A 256 13.56 3.89 -3.60
C VAL A 256 13.73 4.38 -2.15
N MET A 257 12.86 3.92 -1.26
CA MET A 257 12.86 4.39 0.12
C MET A 257 12.87 3.22 1.11
N PHE A 258 13.63 3.37 2.19
CA PHE A 258 13.48 2.57 3.39
C PHE A 258 13.28 3.48 4.61
N SER A 259 12.13 3.41 5.24
CA SER A 259 11.78 4.20 6.43
C SER A 259 10.95 3.37 7.39
N ARG A 260 11.22 3.52 8.70
CA ARG A 260 10.48 2.84 9.76
C ARG A 260 10.36 3.71 11.00
N SER A 261 9.28 3.48 11.74
CA SER A 261 9.18 3.93 13.13
C SER A 261 9.88 2.94 14.06
N PHE A 262 10.44 3.44 15.13
CA PHE A 262 11.14 2.65 16.15
C PHE A 262 10.19 2.13 17.22
N SER A 263 10.50 0.97 17.79
CA SER A 263 9.79 0.46 18.98
C SER A 263 10.19 1.24 20.23
N THR A 264 11.47 1.60 20.33
CA THR A 264 12.05 2.42 21.39
C THR A 264 12.71 3.64 20.74
N PRO A 265 12.50 4.87 21.27
CA PRO A 265 13.16 6.05 20.74
C PRO A 265 14.68 5.93 20.71
N VAL A 266 15.29 6.49 19.67
CA VAL A 266 16.73 6.58 19.47
C VAL A 266 17.19 7.99 19.84
N SER A 267 18.15 8.13 20.75
CA SER A 267 18.56 9.43 21.28
C SER A 267 20.06 9.72 21.19
N THR A 268 20.88 8.72 20.82
CA THR A 268 22.33 8.91 20.69
C THR A 268 22.76 8.93 19.21
N ALA A 269 23.90 9.55 18.95
CA ALA A 269 24.49 9.59 17.60
C ALA A 269 24.85 8.18 17.11
N GLU A 270 25.41 7.35 17.99
CA GLU A 270 25.83 5.99 17.68
C GLU A 270 24.64 5.11 17.27
N GLN A 271 23.53 5.22 18.01
CA GLN A 271 22.29 4.51 17.68
C GLN A 271 21.73 4.98 16.32
N LEU A 272 21.78 6.29 16.06
CA LEU A 272 21.28 6.83 14.79
C LEU A 272 22.18 6.45 13.61
N ASP A 273 23.48 6.35 13.81
CA ASP A 273 24.43 5.82 12.82
C ASP A 273 24.13 4.36 12.47
N GLU A 274 23.85 3.54 13.48
CA GLU A 274 23.43 2.16 13.30
C GLU A 274 22.15 2.05 12.48
N VAL A 275 21.14 2.86 12.81
CA VAL A 275 19.87 2.96 12.05
C VAL A 275 20.15 3.33 10.61
N MET A 276 20.97 4.37 10.37
CA MET A 276 21.29 4.82 9.01
C MET A 276 22.04 3.74 8.23
N ALA A 277 22.97 3.04 8.87
CA ALA A 277 23.71 1.95 8.25
C ALA A 277 22.78 0.81 7.81
N VAL A 278 21.86 0.38 8.67
CA VAL A 278 20.86 -0.65 8.34
C VAL A 278 19.93 -0.18 7.23
N TYR A 279 19.42 1.05 7.31
CA TYR A 279 18.43 1.55 6.35
C TYR A 279 19.03 1.81 4.97
N ALA A 280 20.26 2.32 4.91
CA ALA A 280 20.98 2.48 3.66
C ALA A 280 21.26 1.13 2.97
N GLN A 281 21.68 0.10 3.72
CA GLN A 281 21.87 -1.25 3.18
C GLN A 281 20.55 -1.86 2.67
N LYS A 282 19.44 -1.67 3.38
CA LYS A 282 18.11 -2.12 2.92
C LYS A 282 17.64 -1.37 1.68
N ALA A 283 17.91 -0.06 1.60
CA ALA A 283 17.60 0.73 0.41
C ALA A 283 18.48 0.29 -0.78
N ALA A 284 19.79 0.06 -0.56
CA ALA A 284 20.70 -0.45 -1.58
C ALA A 284 20.27 -1.83 -2.11
N SER A 285 19.86 -2.75 -1.24
CA SER A 285 19.36 -4.07 -1.64
C SER A 285 18.11 -3.96 -2.52
N ARG A 286 17.18 -3.04 -2.21
CA ARG A 286 16.01 -2.78 -3.05
C ARG A 286 16.37 -2.17 -4.39
N LEU A 287 17.34 -1.26 -4.40
CA LEU A 287 17.82 -0.61 -5.60
C LEU A 287 18.46 -1.64 -6.55
N ALA A 288 19.32 -2.51 -6.01
CA ALA A 288 19.97 -3.59 -6.75
C ALA A 288 18.97 -4.63 -7.30
N ALA A 289 17.96 -4.99 -6.51
CA ALA A 289 16.91 -5.92 -6.95
C ALA A 289 16.08 -5.39 -8.14
N GLU A 290 16.08 -4.09 -8.37
CA GLU A 290 15.40 -3.43 -9.49
C GLU A 290 16.35 -3.07 -10.64
N GLY A 291 17.64 -3.44 -10.54
CA GLY A 291 18.63 -3.10 -11.54
C GLY A 291 18.85 -1.59 -11.68
N LEU A 292 18.74 -0.82 -10.60
CA LEU A 292 18.83 0.64 -10.60
C LEU A 292 20.05 1.16 -9.83
N ARG A 293 20.53 2.35 -10.21
CA ARG A 293 21.50 3.17 -9.46
C ARG A 293 20.85 4.49 -9.07
N ALA A 294 21.35 5.12 -7.99
CA ALA A 294 20.85 6.43 -7.53
C ALA A 294 21.98 7.47 -7.48
N SER A 295 21.65 8.70 -7.85
CA SER A 295 22.57 9.85 -7.81
C SER A 295 22.31 10.79 -6.63
N VAL A 296 21.19 10.64 -5.92
CA VAL A 296 20.82 11.49 -4.78
C VAL A 296 20.33 10.65 -3.61
N LEU A 297 20.83 10.95 -2.42
CA LEU A 297 20.45 10.32 -1.18
C LEU A 297 19.90 11.39 -0.22
N THR A 298 18.73 11.12 0.36
CA THR A 298 18.13 11.94 1.41
C THR A 298 17.96 11.10 2.67
N VAL A 299 18.45 11.60 3.80
CA VAL A 299 18.20 11.03 5.12
C VAL A 299 17.23 11.90 5.89
N SER A 300 16.46 11.28 6.78
CA SER A 300 15.57 12.00 7.68
C SER A 300 15.38 11.26 8.98
N ALA A 301 15.16 12.02 10.07
CA ALA A 301 14.70 11.49 11.34
C ALA A 301 13.55 12.35 11.86
N GLY A 302 12.76 11.85 12.80
CA GLY A 302 11.64 12.63 13.33
C GLY A 302 11.23 12.21 14.72
N THR A 303 10.88 13.21 15.54
CA THR A 303 10.27 13.01 16.85
C THR A 303 8.79 12.62 16.73
N SER A 304 8.17 12.28 17.84
CA SER A 304 6.72 12.09 17.90
C SER A 304 6.00 13.41 17.61
N ARG A 305 4.90 13.35 16.86
CA ARG A 305 4.02 14.51 16.65
C ARG A 305 3.29 14.95 17.93
N PHE A 306 3.34 14.12 18.94
CA PHE A 306 2.69 14.35 20.24
C PHE A 306 3.68 14.80 21.32
N SER A 307 5.00 14.86 21.05
CA SER A 307 5.99 15.46 21.92
C SER A 307 5.98 16.97 21.75
N GLY A 308 6.17 17.71 22.82
CA GLY A 308 6.11 19.19 22.83
C GLY A 308 7.19 19.85 21.96
N GLU A 309 8.30 19.15 21.68
CA GLU A 309 9.38 19.60 20.79
C GLU A 309 9.41 18.73 19.53
N ALA A 310 8.90 19.28 18.44
CA ALA A 310 8.90 18.60 17.13
C ALA A 310 10.20 18.91 16.38
N ALA A 311 11.06 17.91 16.17
CA ALA A 311 12.26 18.01 15.37
C ALA A 311 12.18 17.00 14.20
N PHE A 312 12.47 17.49 12.98
CA PHE A 312 12.45 16.69 11.76
C PHE A 312 13.70 16.98 10.91
N PRO A 313 14.91 16.68 11.42
CA PRO A 313 16.11 16.87 10.64
C PRO A 313 16.07 16.04 9.38
N ALA A 314 16.52 16.64 8.28
CA ALA A 314 16.69 15.98 6.99
C ALA A 314 17.87 16.61 6.25
N ALA A 315 18.61 15.80 5.54
CA ALA A 315 19.71 16.24 4.70
C ALA A 315 19.68 15.49 3.36
N THR A 316 19.90 16.22 2.28
CA THR A 316 20.00 15.66 0.92
C THR A 316 21.42 15.83 0.42
N VAL A 317 22.00 14.73 -0.06
CA VAL A 317 23.36 14.69 -0.57
C VAL A 317 23.36 14.20 -2.01
N ARG A 318 24.04 14.89 -2.89
CA ARG A 318 24.34 14.41 -4.24
C ARG A 318 25.57 13.50 -4.16
N LEU A 319 25.43 12.28 -4.67
CA LEU A 319 26.53 11.32 -4.71
C LEU A 319 27.53 11.71 -5.82
N PRO A 320 28.83 11.41 -5.67
CA PRO A 320 29.83 11.72 -6.67
C PRO A 320 29.54 11.09 -8.04
N ALA A 321 28.97 9.90 -8.05
CA ALA A 321 28.48 9.21 -9.23
C ALA A 321 27.22 8.40 -8.86
N PRO A 322 26.33 8.08 -9.83
CA PRO A 322 25.21 7.18 -9.59
C PRO A 322 25.71 5.81 -9.11
N THR A 323 25.20 5.32 -8.00
CA THR A 323 25.67 4.08 -7.37
C THR A 323 24.54 3.26 -6.76
N GLN A 324 24.74 1.95 -6.69
CA GLN A 324 23.98 1.00 -5.88
C GLN A 324 24.86 0.35 -4.78
N ASP A 325 26.12 0.79 -4.65
CA ASP A 325 27.04 0.21 -3.67
C ASP A 325 26.59 0.47 -2.23
N PRO A 326 26.31 -0.58 -1.45
CA PRO A 326 25.84 -0.44 -0.08
C PRO A 326 26.83 0.25 0.86
N ILE A 327 28.14 0.18 0.57
CA ILE A 327 29.17 0.85 1.39
C ILE A 327 29.13 2.35 1.15
N ALA A 328 29.10 2.77 -0.12
CA ALA A 328 29.03 4.19 -0.48
C ALA A 328 27.76 4.84 0.06
N LEU A 329 26.61 4.19 -0.13
CA LEU A 329 25.33 4.67 0.38
C LEU A 329 25.28 4.72 1.91
N THR A 330 25.86 3.73 2.60
CA THR A 330 25.94 3.71 4.08
C THR A 330 26.80 4.87 4.60
N LYS A 331 27.99 5.08 4.03
CA LYS A 331 28.87 6.19 4.42
C LYS A 331 28.20 7.55 4.20
N ALA A 332 27.57 7.74 3.05
CA ALA A 332 26.84 8.97 2.73
C ALA A 332 25.67 9.21 3.70
N ALA A 333 24.89 8.18 4.01
CA ALA A 333 23.75 8.29 4.91
C ALA A 333 24.17 8.64 6.35
N VAL A 334 25.18 7.96 6.90
CA VAL A 334 25.70 8.23 8.24
C VAL A 334 26.26 9.65 8.33
N ALA A 335 27.10 10.06 7.38
CA ALA A 335 27.68 11.39 7.35
C ALA A 335 26.60 12.49 7.23
N ALA A 336 25.62 12.30 6.36
CA ALA A 336 24.51 13.26 6.16
C ALA A 336 23.65 13.40 7.43
N MET A 337 23.33 12.28 8.10
CA MET A 337 22.54 12.31 9.34
C MET A 337 23.30 12.98 10.48
N ARG A 338 24.58 12.67 10.67
CA ARG A 338 25.43 13.33 11.67
C ARG A 338 25.49 14.84 11.47
N GLY A 339 25.49 15.30 10.23
CA GLY A 339 25.50 16.73 9.90
C GLY A 339 24.21 17.49 10.19
N CYS A 340 23.09 16.80 10.37
CA CYS A 340 21.79 17.46 10.57
C CYS A 340 21.05 17.06 11.86
N MET A 341 21.47 15.99 12.54
CA MET A 341 20.83 15.56 13.77
C MET A 341 20.94 16.60 14.90
N VAL A 342 19.93 16.67 15.74
CA VAL A 342 19.94 17.51 16.94
C VAL A 342 20.32 16.65 18.14
N PRO A 343 21.43 16.93 18.84
CA PRO A 343 21.85 16.16 20.02
C PRO A 343 20.79 16.14 21.12
N GLY A 344 20.67 15.00 21.83
CA GLY A 344 19.72 14.85 22.93
C GLY A 344 18.25 14.70 22.52
N THR A 345 17.96 14.66 21.23
CA THR A 345 16.60 14.51 20.71
C THR A 345 16.21 13.03 20.62
N ALA A 346 15.04 12.67 21.18
CA ALA A 346 14.49 11.31 21.09
C ALA A 346 13.72 11.12 19.79
N TYR A 347 14.37 10.53 18.80
CA TYR A 347 13.75 10.21 17.50
C TYR A 347 12.93 8.93 17.59
N VAL A 348 11.74 8.93 16.99
CA VAL A 348 10.82 7.78 16.93
C VAL A 348 10.72 7.16 15.53
N ARG A 349 11.36 7.77 14.54
CA ARG A 349 11.41 7.25 13.17
C ARG A 349 12.61 7.81 12.43
N ALA A 350 13.04 7.08 11.41
CA ALA A 350 14.02 7.56 10.45
C ALA A 350 13.77 6.96 9.06
N GLY A 351 14.47 7.47 8.06
CA GLY A 351 14.36 6.99 6.68
C GLY A 351 15.53 7.41 5.82
N VAL A 352 15.78 6.59 4.80
CA VAL A 352 16.69 6.84 3.69
C VAL A 352 15.85 6.79 2.41
N VAL A 353 15.99 7.81 1.57
CA VAL A 353 15.34 7.92 0.26
C VAL A 353 16.41 8.11 -0.80
N LEU A 354 16.35 7.29 -1.84
CA LEU A 354 17.22 7.33 -3.01
C LEU A 354 16.43 7.84 -4.20
N THR A 355 16.95 8.87 -4.88
CA THR A 355 16.33 9.49 -6.05
C THR A 355 17.36 9.74 -7.14
N GLY A 356 16.94 10.32 -8.28
CA GLY A 356 17.79 10.41 -9.46
C GLY A 356 18.18 9.01 -9.92
N LEU A 357 17.14 8.17 -10.10
CA LEU A 357 17.31 6.77 -10.45
C LEU A 357 17.59 6.61 -11.94
N GLU A 358 18.51 5.71 -12.27
CA GLU A 358 18.84 5.31 -13.62
C GLU A 358 19.13 3.80 -13.68
N PRO A 359 19.00 3.13 -14.85
CA PRO A 359 19.34 1.73 -15.02
C PRO A 359 20.79 1.44 -14.65
N ALA A 360 21.04 0.30 -13.98
CA ALA A 360 22.40 -0.10 -13.58
C ALA A 360 23.27 -0.53 -14.75
N ASP A 361 22.66 -0.98 -15.86
CA ASP A 361 23.27 -1.35 -17.13
C ASP A 361 23.39 -0.17 -18.12
N GLY A 362 23.08 1.03 -17.65
CA GLY A 362 23.20 2.27 -18.43
C GLY A 362 24.65 2.68 -18.71
N GLN A 363 24.84 3.92 -19.20
CA GLN A 363 26.13 4.48 -19.55
C GLN A 363 27.14 4.33 -18.40
N GLU A 364 28.29 3.70 -18.65
CA GLU A 364 29.35 3.56 -17.67
C GLU A 364 29.89 4.92 -17.23
N THR A 365 30.08 5.08 -15.93
CA THR A 365 30.76 6.25 -15.37
C THR A 365 32.25 6.16 -15.71
N LEU A 366 32.84 7.27 -16.20
CA LEU A 366 34.29 7.32 -16.48
C LEU A 366 35.09 6.87 -15.24
N GLU A 367 36.11 6.04 -15.44
CA GLU A 367 36.94 5.45 -14.37
C GLU A 367 37.39 6.41 -13.25
N PRO A 368 37.78 7.70 -13.55
CA PRO A 368 38.15 8.65 -12.51
C PRO A 368 37.06 8.98 -11.50
N PHE A 369 35.79 8.73 -11.86
CA PHE A 369 34.61 9.02 -11.04
C PHE A 369 33.93 7.77 -10.50
N ALA A 370 34.31 6.58 -10.98
CA ALA A 370 33.86 5.30 -10.44
C ALA A 370 34.49 5.05 -9.08
N GLY A 371 33.67 4.83 -8.05
CA GLY A 371 34.20 4.49 -6.73
C GLY A 371 34.85 3.11 -6.73
N PRO A 372 35.99 2.90 -6.02
CA PRO A 372 36.66 1.60 -5.96
C PRO A 372 35.78 0.43 -5.47
N GLN A 373 34.68 0.73 -4.79
CA GLN A 373 33.73 -0.23 -4.25
C GLN A 373 32.79 -0.80 -5.30
N GLU A 374 32.46 -0.06 -6.38
CA GLU A 374 31.57 -0.58 -7.45
C GLU A 374 32.21 -1.73 -8.24
N GLN A 375 33.51 -1.73 -8.38
CA GLN A 375 34.27 -2.80 -9.03
C GLN A 375 34.15 -4.14 -8.28
N ARG A 376 33.78 -4.12 -6.99
CA ARG A 376 33.70 -5.33 -6.15
C ARG A 376 32.35 -6.04 -6.19
N GLN A 377 31.35 -5.48 -6.86
CA GLN A 377 29.98 -6.03 -6.98
C GLN A 377 29.37 -6.53 -5.66
N LEU A 378 29.69 -5.87 -4.54
CA LEU A 378 29.31 -6.29 -3.19
C LEU A 378 27.80 -6.33 -2.98
N GLY A 379 27.05 -5.48 -3.67
CA GLY A 379 25.59 -5.46 -3.63
C GLY A 379 24.99 -6.79 -4.08
N GLY A 380 25.47 -7.32 -5.21
CA GLY A 380 25.03 -8.62 -5.72
C GLY A 380 25.41 -9.78 -4.82
N LEU A 381 26.64 -9.77 -4.29
CA LEU A 381 27.11 -10.80 -3.34
C LEU A 381 26.27 -10.80 -2.05
N LEU A 382 26.03 -9.64 -1.45
CA LEU A 382 25.20 -9.50 -0.25
C LEU A 382 23.76 -9.97 -0.51
N GLY A 383 23.20 -9.63 -1.68
CA GLY A 383 21.89 -10.08 -2.10
C GLY A 383 21.81 -11.61 -2.21
N SER A 384 22.80 -12.24 -2.84
CA SER A 384 22.87 -13.70 -2.99
C SER A 384 23.00 -14.43 -1.65
N VAL A 385 23.84 -13.91 -0.74
CA VAL A 385 23.98 -14.47 0.61
C VAL A 385 22.70 -14.36 1.40
N ARG A 386 22.04 -13.20 1.37
CA ARG A 386 20.78 -12.99 2.07
C ARG A 386 19.63 -13.83 1.52
N ALA A 387 19.56 -13.99 0.20
CA ALA A 387 18.56 -14.86 -0.44
C ALA A 387 18.73 -16.33 -0.02
N LYS A 388 19.99 -16.80 0.15
CA LYS A 388 20.29 -18.19 0.52
C LYS A 388 20.19 -18.47 2.01
N PHE A 389 20.62 -17.54 2.86
CA PHE A 389 20.79 -17.75 4.31
C PHE A 389 19.91 -16.87 5.18
N GLY A 390 19.04 -16.04 4.58
CA GLY A 390 18.16 -15.11 5.27
C GLY A 390 18.72 -13.70 5.42
N GLU A 391 17.83 -12.74 5.62
CA GLU A 391 18.12 -11.30 5.67
C GLU A 391 19.11 -10.86 6.77
N SER A 392 19.21 -11.63 7.85
CA SER A 392 20.10 -11.37 8.99
C SER A 392 21.46 -12.06 8.90
N ALA A 393 21.70 -12.87 7.85
CA ALA A 393 22.92 -13.69 7.73
C ALA A 393 24.20 -12.87 7.54
N ILE A 394 24.08 -11.68 6.92
CA ILE A 394 25.21 -10.80 6.63
C ILE A 394 24.79 -9.34 6.66
N GLY A 395 25.63 -8.49 7.24
CA GLY A 395 25.52 -7.03 7.21
C GLY A 395 26.88 -6.38 7.15
N LEU A 396 26.93 -5.09 6.82
CA LEU A 396 28.18 -4.32 6.70
C LEU A 396 28.36 -3.40 7.91
N GLY A 397 29.52 -3.48 8.58
CA GLY A 397 29.89 -2.60 9.67
C GLY A 397 28.83 -2.53 10.78
N ALA A 398 28.46 -1.33 11.21
CA ALA A 398 27.47 -1.10 12.25
C ALA A 398 26.04 -1.63 11.89
N GLY A 399 25.78 -1.95 10.62
CA GLY A 399 24.53 -2.56 10.19
C GLY A 399 24.52 -4.10 10.18
N GLY A 400 25.61 -4.74 10.61
CA GLY A 400 25.74 -6.19 10.74
C GLY A 400 25.41 -6.63 12.17
N LEU A 401 24.14 -6.84 12.49
CA LEU A 401 23.70 -7.12 13.85
C LEU A 401 23.56 -8.61 14.12
N ALA A 402 24.18 -9.07 15.20
CA ALA A 402 24.04 -10.44 15.70
C ALA A 402 22.71 -10.67 16.44
N ALA A 403 22.07 -9.61 16.91
CA ALA A 403 20.77 -9.63 17.61
C ALA A 403 19.90 -8.48 17.15
N PRO A 404 18.55 -8.57 17.27
CA PRO A 404 17.67 -7.45 16.98
C PRO A 404 18.01 -6.24 17.86
N ALA A 405 18.23 -5.09 17.23
CA ALA A 405 18.49 -3.85 17.96
C ALA A 405 17.26 -3.43 18.78
N ALA A 406 17.49 -2.72 19.89
CA ALA A 406 16.41 -2.27 20.79
C ALA A 406 15.34 -1.40 20.08
N TRP A 407 15.72 -0.69 19.03
CA TRP A 407 14.84 0.11 18.19
C TRP A 407 14.10 -0.70 17.11
N SER A 408 14.39 -2.02 16.97
CA SER A 408 13.74 -2.88 15.98
C SER A 408 12.22 -2.89 16.11
N MET A 409 11.55 -3.14 15.01
CA MET A 409 10.09 -3.10 14.94
C MET A 409 9.45 -4.15 15.85
N LYS A 410 8.55 -3.71 16.74
CA LYS A 410 7.77 -4.54 17.63
C LYS A 410 6.62 -5.23 16.87
N ARG A 411 6.41 -6.52 17.15
CA ARG A 411 5.32 -7.36 16.61
C ARG A 411 4.92 -8.38 17.68
N GLU A 412 4.09 -7.97 18.64
CA GLU A 412 3.71 -8.83 19.78
C GLU A 412 2.56 -9.81 19.46
N PHE A 413 1.82 -9.52 18.40
CA PHE A 413 0.62 -10.29 18.00
C PHE A 413 0.81 -10.98 16.64
N SER A 414 2.06 -11.31 16.29
CA SER A 414 2.36 -11.93 14.99
C SER A 414 1.66 -13.28 14.85
N SER A 415 1.01 -13.49 13.72
CA SER A 415 0.62 -14.81 13.26
C SER A 415 1.83 -15.59 12.76
N PRO A 416 1.78 -16.93 12.69
CA PRO A 416 2.80 -17.75 12.07
C PRO A 416 3.06 -17.37 10.61
N ARG A 417 4.24 -17.76 10.09
CA ARG A 417 4.65 -17.56 8.69
C ARG A 417 4.07 -18.65 7.79
N TYR A 418 2.74 -18.73 7.74
CA TYR A 418 1.97 -19.82 7.12
C TYR A 418 2.38 -20.17 5.69
N THR A 419 2.84 -19.19 4.91
CA THR A 419 3.20 -19.37 3.49
C THR A 419 4.71 -19.27 3.24
N GLY A 420 5.50 -18.96 4.26
CA GLY A 420 6.96 -18.79 4.15
C GLY A 420 7.78 -19.80 4.95
N GLU A 421 7.15 -20.58 5.86
CA GLU A 421 7.86 -21.50 6.76
C GLU A 421 7.06 -22.79 6.99
N TRP A 422 7.57 -23.90 6.48
CA TRP A 422 6.91 -25.20 6.59
C TRP A 422 6.65 -25.66 8.02
N ALA A 423 7.56 -25.33 8.95
CA ALA A 423 7.43 -25.70 10.35
C ALA A 423 6.32 -24.96 11.11
N GLU A 424 5.83 -23.84 10.53
CA GLU A 424 4.78 -23.00 11.13
C GLU A 424 3.39 -23.24 10.51
N LEU A 425 3.23 -24.27 9.67
CA LEU A 425 1.92 -24.63 9.12
C LEU A 425 0.94 -25.05 10.22
N PRO A 426 -0.36 -24.71 10.10
CA PRO A 426 -1.38 -25.16 11.02
C PRO A 426 -1.44 -26.68 11.10
N VAL A 427 -1.39 -27.23 12.31
CA VAL A 427 -1.55 -28.66 12.53
C VAL A 427 -3.04 -28.96 12.73
N VAL A 428 -3.61 -29.72 11.80
CA VAL A 428 -4.98 -30.21 11.91
C VAL A 428 -4.95 -31.57 12.61
N ARG A 429 -5.71 -31.70 13.69
CA ARG A 429 -5.95 -32.99 14.32
C ARG A 429 -7.28 -33.51 13.78
N ALA A 430 -7.26 -34.69 13.17
CA ALA A 430 -8.45 -35.40 12.71
C ALA A 430 -9.25 -35.97 13.89
#